data_333eb2e31c0e3b41bc4c1462324b5fe2
#
_entry.id   333eb2e31c0e3b41bc4c1462324b5fe2
#
_cell.length_a   1.000
_cell.length_b   1.000
_cell.length_c   1.000
_cell.angle_alpha   90.00
_cell.angle_beta   90.00
_cell.angle_gamma   90.00
#
_symmetry.space_group_name_H-M   'P 1'
#
loop_
_entity.id
_entity.type
_entity.pdbx_description
1 polymer ?
#
loop_
_entity_poly.entity_id
_entity_poly.type
_entity_poly.pdbx_seq_one_letter_code
_entity_poly.pdbx_strand_id
1 'polypeptide(L)'
;KPLQRDKTLYKFLWVQSGTLAIEVDHIPMKLAKDEIVTLTPLHHLTIKEVAGEFLTFVFNSNFYCIYGHDNEVSCNGFLFNGTSNVMQLKLSESQVASLRDITDSLTSEYAIKDNLQEEMLRILLKRFIILCTRIAREKFSVSPEREKAFDMVRQFYVLVDNHFKEKKMVQDYANMLHRSPKTL
;
A
#
# COMPACT_ATOMS: atom_id res chain seq x y z
N LYS A 1 -6.50 -5.25 18.30
CA LYS A 1 -5.83 -4.08 18.93
C LYS A 1 -4.35 -3.90 18.55
N PRO A 2 -3.54 -4.94 18.23
CA PRO A 2 -2.20 -4.73 17.69
C PRO A 2 -2.21 -3.94 16.38
N LEU A 3 -3.18 -4.18 15.52
CA LEU A 3 -3.38 -3.53 14.22
C LEU A 3 -3.44 -1.99 14.31
N GLN A 4 -4.01 -1.46 15.38
CA GLN A 4 -4.18 -0.03 15.61
C GLN A 4 -2.93 0.65 16.19
N ARG A 5 -2.08 -0.11 16.89
CA ARG A 5 -0.95 0.43 17.69
C ARG A 5 0.38 0.39 16.95
N ASP A 6 0.54 -0.52 15.98
CA ASP A 6 1.80 -0.68 15.27
C ASP A 6 1.95 0.40 14.20
N LYS A 7 2.97 1.25 14.39
CA LYS A 7 3.32 2.36 13.49
C LYS A 7 4.37 1.97 12.45
N THR A 8 4.68 0.69 12.31
CA THR A 8 5.67 0.19 11.34
C THR A 8 5.02 -0.55 10.18
N LEU A 9 3.71 -0.81 10.26
CA LEU A 9 3.00 -1.69 9.35
C LEU A 9 2.21 -0.94 8.28
N TYR A 10 2.44 -1.31 7.04
CA TYR A 10 1.49 -1.10 5.94
C TYR A 10 0.31 -2.04 6.10
N LYS A 11 -0.90 -1.60 5.76
CA LYS A 11 -2.12 -2.35 5.99
C LYS A 11 -3.04 -2.30 4.78
N PHE A 12 -3.59 -3.46 4.42
CA PHE A 12 -4.78 -3.58 3.59
C PHE A 12 -5.90 -4.09 4.48
N LEU A 13 -7.05 -3.42 4.48
CA LEU A 13 -8.27 -3.93 5.09
C LEU A 13 -9.28 -4.18 3.98
N TRP A 14 -9.71 -5.43 3.83
CA TRP A 14 -10.65 -5.87 2.81
C TRP A 14 -11.90 -6.46 3.46
N VAL A 15 -13.06 -5.82 3.25
CA VAL A 15 -14.35 -6.29 3.78
C VAL A 15 -14.86 -7.44 2.93
N GLN A 16 -15.00 -8.63 3.56
CA GLN A 16 -15.48 -9.85 2.91
C GLN A 16 -17.00 -9.98 2.97
N SER A 17 -17.62 -9.51 4.07
CA SER A 17 -19.06 -9.49 4.26
C SER A 17 -19.48 -8.34 5.17
N GLY A 18 -20.69 -7.82 5.00
CA GLY A 18 -21.23 -6.77 5.84
C GLY A 18 -20.55 -5.41 5.65
N THR A 19 -20.25 -4.74 6.77
CA THR A 19 -19.65 -3.40 6.78
C THR A 19 -18.60 -3.25 7.87
N LEU A 20 -17.63 -2.37 7.63
CA LEU A 20 -16.57 -1.99 8.58
C LEU A 20 -16.53 -0.46 8.70
N ALA A 21 -16.83 0.07 9.89
CA ALA A 21 -16.66 1.48 10.20
C ALA A 21 -15.31 1.70 10.89
N ILE A 22 -14.50 2.56 10.29
CA ILE A 22 -13.17 2.93 10.78
C ILE A 22 -13.04 4.46 10.84
N GLU A 23 -12.03 4.91 11.54
CA GLU A 23 -11.57 6.28 11.54
C GLU A 23 -10.07 6.28 11.23
N VAL A 24 -9.68 7.03 10.23
CA VAL A 24 -8.28 7.17 9.81
C VAL A 24 -7.92 8.65 9.95
N ASP A 25 -6.92 8.95 10.79
CA ASP A 25 -6.48 10.32 11.08
C ASP A 25 -7.65 11.25 11.46
N HIS A 26 -8.56 10.73 12.31
CA HIS A 26 -9.79 11.39 12.75
C HIS A 26 -10.88 11.59 11.67
N ILE A 27 -10.67 11.04 10.46
CA ILE A 27 -11.66 11.07 9.39
C ILE A 27 -12.46 9.77 9.42
N PRO A 28 -13.78 9.81 9.63
CA PRO A 28 -14.62 8.63 9.65
C PRO A 28 -14.78 8.07 8.22
N MET A 29 -14.68 6.76 8.08
CA MET A 29 -14.88 6.03 6.84
C MET A 29 -15.74 4.79 7.09
N LYS A 30 -16.63 4.47 6.15
CA LYS A 30 -17.41 3.23 6.16
C LYS A 30 -17.09 2.45 4.89
N LEU A 31 -16.68 1.21 5.09
CA LEU A 31 -16.37 0.25 4.04
C LEU A 31 -17.53 -0.75 3.96
N ALA A 32 -17.95 -1.04 2.74
CA ALA A 32 -18.92 -2.09 2.45
C ALA A 32 -18.21 -3.36 1.96
N LYS A 33 -18.99 -4.41 1.77
CA LYS A 33 -18.51 -5.66 1.15
C LYS A 33 -17.77 -5.37 -0.16
N ASP A 34 -16.68 -6.09 -0.38
CA ASP A 34 -15.81 -6.02 -1.55
C ASP A 34 -15.11 -4.65 -1.70
N GLU A 35 -14.92 -3.93 -0.61
CA GLU A 35 -14.09 -2.74 -0.57
C GLU A 35 -12.78 -2.98 0.19
N ILE A 36 -11.70 -2.38 -0.34
CA ILE A 36 -10.36 -2.41 0.24
C ILE A 36 -9.94 -0.99 0.57
N VAL A 37 -9.33 -0.81 1.75
CA VAL A 37 -8.60 0.41 2.08
C VAL A 37 -7.12 0.09 2.32
N THR A 38 -6.24 0.99 1.89
CA THR A 38 -4.80 0.88 2.07
C THR A 38 -4.29 1.95 3.02
N LEU A 39 -3.47 1.55 3.99
CA LEU A 39 -2.95 2.44 5.02
C LEU A 39 -1.43 2.30 5.14
N THR A 40 -0.75 3.43 5.25
CA THR A 40 0.68 3.49 5.56
C THR A 40 0.93 3.37 7.06
N PRO A 41 2.17 3.16 7.50
CA PRO A 41 2.56 3.23 8.92
C PRO A 41 2.20 4.56 9.60
N LEU A 42 2.10 5.65 8.84
CA LEU A 42 1.85 6.99 9.37
C LEU A 42 0.37 7.22 9.71
N HIS A 43 -0.56 6.45 9.10
CA HIS A 43 -1.97 6.60 9.39
C HIS A 43 -2.34 6.06 10.76
N HIS A 44 -3.09 6.85 11.52
CA HIS A 44 -3.70 6.41 12.77
C HIS A 44 -5.05 5.76 12.47
N LEU A 45 -5.15 4.45 12.71
CA LEU A 45 -6.35 3.65 12.47
C LEU A 45 -7.11 3.40 13.79
N THR A 46 -8.39 3.72 13.81
CA THR A 46 -9.32 3.28 14.86
C THR A 46 -10.47 2.49 14.23
N ILE A 47 -10.69 1.26 14.70
CA ILE A 47 -11.86 0.46 14.32
C ILE A 47 -13.01 0.84 15.26
N LYS A 48 -14.10 1.36 14.69
CA LYS A 48 -15.29 1.82 15.44
C LYS A 48 -16.33 0.72 15.54
N GLU A 49 -16.69 0.10 14.42
CA GLU A 49 -17.73 -0.93 14.37
C GLU A 49 -17.40 -1.97 13.30
N VAL A 50 -17.69 -3.23 13.62
CA VAL A 50 -17.54 -4.37 12.71
C VAL A 50 -18.88 -5.08 12.63
N ALA A 51 -19.51 -5.03 11.46
CA ALA A 51 -20.74 -5.72 11.17
C ALA A 51 -20.52 -6.68 10.00
N GLY A 52 -19.83 -7.79 10.26
CA GLY A 52 -19.44 -8.79 9.27
C GLY A 52 -17.98 -9.21 9.41
N GLU A 53 -17.37 -9.62 8.30
CA GLU A 53 -16.00 -10.15 8.26
C GLU A 53 -15.12 -9.27 7.38
N PHE A 54 -13.89 -9.05 7.82
CA PHE A 54 -12.86 -8.40 7.02
C PHE A 54 -11.52 -9.11 7.17
N LEU A 55 -10.76 -9.07 6.10
CA LEU A 55 -9.42 -9.60 6.03
C LEU A 55 -8.41 -8.45 6.15
N THR A 56 -7.30 -8.71 6.81
CA THR A 56 -6.23 -7.74 6.92
C THR A 56 -4.90 -8.34 6.52
N PHE A 57 -4.24 -7.71 5.56
CA PHE A 57 -2.83 -7.96 5.27
C PHE A 57 -2.00 -6.88 5.93
N VAL A 58 -0.98 -7.29 6.67
CA VAL A 58 -0.03 -6.37 7.31
C VAL A 58 1.39 -6.81 6.99
N PHE A 59 2.23 -5.84 6.68
CA PHE A 59 3.65 -6.07 6.42
C PHE A 59 4.46 -4.81 6.75
N ASN A 60 5.74 -4.97 7.02
CA ASN A 60 6.66 -3.86 7.24
C ASN A 60 7.64 -3.72 6.06
N SER A 61 8.41 -2.63 6.06
CA SER A 61 9.39 -2.34 5.01
C SER A 61 10.55 -3.34 4.97
N ASN A 62 10.85 -4.03 6.07
CA ASN A 62 11.90 -5.06 6.09
C ASN A 62 11.46 -6.32 5.36
N PHE A 63 10.18 -6.68 5.47
CA PHE A 63 9.63 -7.83 4.75
C PHE A 63 9.44 -7.52 3.26
N TYR A 64 8.82 -6.38 2.97
CA TYR A 64 8.59 -5.93 1.60
C TYR A 64 8.79 -4.41 1.51
N CYS A 65 9.90 -4.00 0.88
CA CYS A 65 10.20 -2.59 0.68
C CYS A 65 9.37 -2.05 -0.50
N ILE A 66 8.41 -1.19 -0.20
CA ILE A 66 7.56 -0.55 -1.21
C ILE A 66 8.39 0.32 -2.17
N TYR A 67 9.51 0.86 -1.69
CA TYR A 67 10.35 1.80 -2.44
C TYR A 67 11.61 1.17 -3.06
N GLY A 68 12.12 0.08 -2.49
CA GLY A 68 13.45 -0.47 -2.84
C GLY A 68 13.47 -1.58 -3.88
N HIS A 69 12.39 -2.34 -4.04
CA HIS A 69 12.32 -3.43 -5.03
C HIS A 69 11.80 -3.01 -6.40
N ASP A 70 11.77 -1.71 -6.69
CA ASP A 70 10.86 -1.17 -7.67
C ASP A 70 11.46 -0.51 -8.90
N ASN A 71 12.64 -0.91 -9.35
CA ASN A 71 12.98 -0.65 -10.74
C ASN A 71 12.08 -1.43 -11.74
N GLU A 72 11.37 -2.46 -11.24
CA GLU A 72 10.54 -3.33 -12.07
C GLU A 72 9.02 -3.10 -11.93
N VAL A 73 8.56 -2.48 -10.84
CA VAL A 73 7.12 -2.27 -10.61
C VAL A 73 6.84 -0.88 -10.07
N SER A 74 6.70 0.10 -10.97
CA SER A 74 6.36 1.51 -10.66
C SER A 74 4.99 1.71 -9.99
N CYS A 75 4.46 0.70 -9.30
CA CYS A 75 3.07 0.62 -8.89
C CYS A 75 2.81 0.90 -7.41
N ASN A 76 3.81 0.72 -6.54
CA ASN A 76 3.55 0.62 -5.11
C ASN A 76 3.34 1.97 -4.43
N GLY A 77 4.03 3.01 -4.88
CA GLY A 77 3.85 4.36 -4.35
C GLY A 77 2.43 4.91 -4.57
N PHE A 78 1.76 4.48 -5.62
CA PHE A 78 0.41 4.95 -5.93
C PHE A 78 -0.62 4.51 -4.87
N LEU A 79 -0.59 3.26 -4.42
CA LEU A 79 -1.53 2.75 -3.42
C LEU A 79 -1.38 3.37 -2.04
N PHE A 80 -0.14 3.76 -1.68
CA PHE A 80 0.16 4.19 -0.33
C PHE A 80 0.52 5.68 -0.21
N ASN A 81 0.94 6.35 -1.29
CA ASN A 81 1.42 7.73 -1.24
C ASN A 81 0.86 8.62 -2.37
N GLY A 82 0.03 8.08 -3.25
CA GLY A 82 -0.39 8.76 -4.48
C GLY A 82 -1.56 9.73 -4.33
N THR A 83 -2.20 9.79 -3.18
CA THR A 83 -3.35 10.67 -2.95
C THR A 83 -3.25 11.33 -1.59
N SER A 84 -3.74 12.56 -1.46
CA SER A 84 -3.88 13.24 -0.17
C SER A 84 -4.88 12.57 0.77
N ASN A 85 -5.68 11.63 0.25
CA ASN A 85 -6.69 10.89 0.99
C ASN A 85 -6.36 9.40 0.99
N VAL A 86 -6.84 8.71 2.00
CA VAL A 86 -6.75 7.25 2.11
C VAL A 86 -7.36 6.57 0.88
N MET A 87 -6.60 5.67 0.25
CA MET A 87 -7.05 4.97 -0.94
C MET A 87 -8.11 3.92 -0.59
N GLN A 88 -9.32 4.11 -1.15
CA GLN A 88 -10.42 3.16 -1.03
C GLN A 88 -10.76 2.61 -2.42
N LEU A 89 -10.70 1.30 -2.57
CA LEU A 89 -10.99 0.57 -3.80
C LEU A 89 -12.29 -0.19 -3.64
N LYS A 90 -13.16 -0.11 -4.63
CA LYS A 90 -14.33 -0.97 -4.76
C LYS A 90 -14.06 -1.99 -5.86
N LEU A 91 -14.21 -3.26 -5.54
CA LEU A 91 -13.88 -4.37 -6.40
C LEU A 91 -15.10 -4.82 -7.23
N SER A 92 -14.87 -5.23 -8.47
CA SER A 92 -15.82 -6.00 -9.26
C SER A 92 -15.76 -7.49 -8.86
N GLU A 93 -16.75 -8.28 -9.25
CA GLU A 93 -16.78 -9.73 -8.97
C GLU A 93 -15.54 -10.45 -9.50
N SER A 94 -15.08 -10.12 -10.69
CA SER A 94 -13.88 -10.73 -11.28
C SER A 94 -12.61 -10.34 -10.54
N GLN A 95 -12.53 -9.09 -10.04
CA GLN A 95 -11.42 -8.62 -9.22
C GLN A 95 -11.40 -9.29 -7.84
N VAL A 96 -12.59 -9.47 -7.24
CA VAL A 96 -12.75 -10.24 -5.99
C VAL A 96 -12.24 -11.67 -6.17
N ALA A 97 -12.65 -12.37 -7.23
CA ALA A 97 -12.19 -13.73 -7.52
C ALA A 97 -10.66 -13.80 -7.63
N SER A 98 -10.05 -12.90 -8.43
CA SER A 98 -8.60 -12.87 -8.63
C SER A 98 -7.80 -12.58 -7.36
N LEU A 99 -8.32 -11.70 -6.50
CA LEU A 99 -7.66 -11.38 -5.21
C LEU A 99 -7.87 -12.50 -4.19
N ARG A 100 -9.01 -13.20 -4.24
CA ARG A 100 -9.29 -14.35 -3.36
C ARG A 100 -8.32 -15.50 -3.63
N ASP A 101 -8.07 -15.85 -4.91
CA ASP A 101 -7.09 -16.88 -5.28
C ASP A 101 -5.70 -16.60 -4.68
N ILE A 102 -5.28 -15.34 -4.67
CA ILE A 102 -4.00 -14.95 -4.06
C ILE A 102 -4.06 -15.06 -2.53
N THR A 103 -5.19 -14.67 -1.94
CA THR A 103 -5.40 -14.75 -0.49
C THR A 103 -5.36 -16.17 0.02
N ASP A 104 -6.02 -17.09 -0.70
CA ASP A 104 -6.01 -18.51 -0.39
C ASP A 104 -4.60 -19.10 -0.53
N SER A 105 -3.88 -18.69 -1.58
CA SER A 105 -2.47 -19.05 -1.76
C SER A 105 -1.59 -18.52 -0.62
N LEU A 106 -1.76 -17.26 -0.20
CA LEU A 106 -1.04 -16.68 0.94
C LEU A 106 -1.33 -17.43 2.25
N THR A 107 -2.59 -17.81 2.47
CA THR A 107 -3.00 -18.54 3.67
C THR A 107 -2.39 -19.95 3.69
N SER A 108 -2.40 -20.62 2.56
CA SER A 108 -1.80 -21.95 2.40
C SER A 108 -0.28 -21.90 2.59
N GLU A 109 0.38 -20.91 1.99
CA GLU A 109 1.82 -20.73 2.09
C GLU A 109 2.25 -20.38 3.52
N TYR A 110 1.45 -19.61 4.24
CA TYR A 110 1.75 -19.25 5.63
C TYR A 110 1.79 -20.46 6.58
N ALA A 111 1.13 -21.56 6.21
CA ALA A 111 1.15 -22.81 6.96
C ALA A 111 2.40 -23.67 6.68
N ILE A 112 3.10 -23.45 5.56
CA ILE A 112 4.34 -24.16 5.19
C ILE A 112 5.49 -23.57 6.01
N LYS A 113 6.37 -24.46 6.50
CA LYS A 113 7.54 -24.04 7.30
C LYS A 113 8.79 -24.61 6.66
N ASP A 114 9.27 -23.93 5.65
CA ASP A 114 10.54 -24.22 5.01
C ASP A 114 11.33 -22.93 4.75
N ASN A 115 12.51 -23.03 4.18
CA ASN A 115 13.41 -21.92 3.89
C ASN A 115 13.01 -21.09 2.66
N LEU A 116 11.98 -21.50 1.91
CA LEU A 116 11.45 -20.79 0.74
C LEU A 116 10.16 -20.03 1.04
N GLN A 117 9.52 -20.29 2.17
CA GLN A 117 8.25 -19.69 2.59
C GLN A 117 8.28 -18.15 2.49
N GLU A 118 9.33 -17.54 3.04
CA GLU A 118 9.42 -16.07 3.09
C GLU A 118 9.44 -15.47 1.68
N GLU A 119 10.19 -16.09 0.76
CA GLU A 119 10.27 -15.62 -0.63
C GLU A 119 8.94 -15.82 -1.36
N MET A 120 8.29 -16.96 -1.17
CA MET A 120 6.97 -17.23 -1.76
C MET A 120 5.92 -16.24 -1.26
N LEU A 121 5.90 -15.95 0.04
CA LEU A 121 5.00 -14.94 0.62
C LEU A 121 5.25 -13.54 0.03
N ARG A 122 6.52 -13.16 -0.24
CA ARG A 122 6.86 -11.90 -0.92
C ARG A 122 6.31 -11.85 -2.34
N ILE A 123 6.47 -12.93 -3.10
CA ILE A 123 5.97 -13.02 -4.48
C ILE A 123 4.45 -12.87 -4.50
N LEU A 124 3.75 -13.58 -3.62
CA LEU A 124 2.29 -13.52 -3.52
C LEU A 124 1.79 -12.13 -3.08
N LEU A 125 2.46 -11.52 -2.08
CA LEU A 125 2.17 -10.15 -1.67
C LEU A 125 2.41 -9.16 -2.81
N LYS A 126 3.51 -9.28 -3.54
CA LYS A 126 3.83 -8.46 -4.72
C LYS A 126 2.71 -8.58 -5.77
N ARG A 127 2.25 -9.79 -6.06
CA ARG A 127 1.12 -10.03 -6.99
C ARG A 127 -0.16 -9.35 -6.52
N PHE A 128 -0.48 -9.45 -5.23
CA PHE A 128 -1.65 -8.79 -4.62
C PHE A 128 -1.57 -7.26 -4.79
N ILE A 129 -0.43 -6.66 -4.46
CA ILE A 129 -0.18 -5.22 -4.59
C ILE A 129 -0.31 -4.76 -6.05
N ILE A 130 0.23 -5.52 -7.01
CA ILE A 130 0.14 -5.19 -8.44
C ILE A 130 -1.33 -5.18 -8.90
N LEU A 131 -2.13 -6.17 -8.50
CA LEU A 131 -3.55 -6.20 -8.86
C LEU A 131 -4.32 -5.03 -8.25
N CYS A 132 -4.12 -4.73 -6.96
CA CYS A 132 -4.73 -3.57 -6.32
C CYS A 132 -4.33 -2.26 -7.02
N THR A 133 -3.07 -2.13 -7.47
CA THR A 133 -2.60 -0.95 -8.20
C THR A 133 -3.27 -0.81 -9.57
N ARG A 134 -3.45 -1.89 -10.30
CA ARG A 134 -4.19 -1.87 -11.58
C ARG A 134 -5.62 -1.38 -11.37
N ILE A 135 -6.31 -1.94 -10.37
CA ILE A 135 -7.67 -1.53 -9.99
C ILE A 135 -7.72 -0.03 -9.64
N ALA A 136 -6.77 0.43 -8.86
CA ALA A 136 -6.68 1.84 -8.48
C ALA A 136 -6.46 2.76 -9.69
N ARG A 137 -5.57 2.38 -10.61
CA ARG A 137 -5.31 3.15 -11.84
C ARG A 137 -6.53 3.24 -12.75
N GLU A 138 -7.25 2.15 -12.92
CA GLU A 138 -8.50 2.12 -13.69
C GLU A 138 -9.53 3.08 -13.08
N LYS A 139 -9.70 3.03 -11.76
CA LYS A 139 -10.68 3.86 -11.05
C LYS A 139 -10.36 5.35 -11.10
N PHE A 140 -9.10 5.71 -10.97
CA PHE A 140 -8.70 7.12 -10.81
C PHE A 140 -8.25 7.78 -12.11
N SER A 141 -8.32 7.09 -13.27
CA SER A 141 -7.96 7.63 -14.60
C SER A 141 -6.69 8.46 -14.53
N VAL A 142 -5.58 7.84 -14.12
CA VAL A 142 -4.33 8.56 -13.87
C VAL A 142 -3.78 9.11 -15.18
N SER A 143 -3.67 10.44 -15.28
CA SER A 143 -3.05 11.06 -16.45
C SER A 143 -1.53 10.79 -16.46
N PRO A 144 -0.89 10.81 -17.64
CA PRO A 144 0.56 10.63 -17.75
C PRO A 144 1.38 11.62 -16.91
N GLU A 145 0.85 12.85 -16.71
CA GLU A 145 1.49 13.86 -15.86
C GLU A 145 1.47 13.47 -14.39
N ARG A 146 0.35 12.91 -13.92
CA ARG A 146 0.23 12.37 -12.56
C ARG A 146 1.12 11.16 -12.35
N GLU A 147 1.24 10.27 -13.34
CA GLU A 147 2.19 9.15 -13.26
C GLU A 147 3.64 9.64 -13.07
N LYS A 148 4.07 10.63 -13.85
CA LYS A 148 5.40 11.24 -13.69
C LYS A 148 5.60 11.90 -12.33
N ALA A 149 4.55 12.53 -11.78
CA ALA A 149 4.60 13.13 -10.45
C ALA A 149 4.75 12.04 -9.37
N PHE A 150 4.02 10.92 -9.47
CA PHE A 150 4.17 9.79 -8.56
C PHE A 150 5.56 9.14 -8.63
N ASP A 151 6.10 8.97 -9.84
CA ASP A 151 7.46 8.46 -10.01
C ASP A 151 8.50 9.39 -9.38
N MET A 152 8.34 10.70 -9.49
CA MET A 152 9.22 11.66 -8.85
C MET A 152 9.16 11.58 -7.33
N VAL A 153 7.95 11.53 -6.75
CA VAL A 153 7.76 11.37 -5.30
C VAL A 153 8.41 10.07 -4.82
N ARG A 154 8.23 8.99 -5.55
CA ARG A 154 8.87 7.71 -5.24
C ARG A 154 10.39 7.79 -5.26
N GLN A 155 10.98 8.35 -6.32
CA GLN A 155 12.43 8.54 -6.42
C GLN A 155 12.95 9.39 -5.26
N PHE A 156 12.22 10.44 -4.87
CA PHE A 156 12.56 11.26 -3.71
C PHE A 156 12.60 10.43 -2.42
N TYR A 157 11.58 9.59 -2.15
CA TYR A 157 11.57 8.73 -0.96
C TYR A 157 12.75 7.76 -0.94
N VAL A 158 13.06 7.11 -2.06
CA VAL A 158 14.22 6.21 -2.17
C VAL A 158 15.53 6.95 -1.87
N LEU A 159 15.69 8.15 -2.42
CA LEU A 159 16.89 8.95 -2.16
C LEU A 159 16.97 9.39 -0.70
N VAL A 160 15.85 9.78 -0.10
CA VAL A 160 15.83 10.13 1.33
C VAL A 160 16.22 8.93 2.18
N ASP A 161 15.61 7.75 1.94
CA ASP A 161 15.90 6.54 2.71
C ASP A 161 17.37 6.11 2.62
N ASN A 162 17.98 6.26 1.45
CA ASN A 162 19.39 5.93 1.24
C ASN A 162 20.38 6.97 1.78
N HIS A 163 20.00 8.24 1.84
CA HIS A 163 20.94 9.33 2.10
C HIS A 163 20.60 10.23 3.29
N PHE A 164 19.51 9.96 4.05
CA PHE A 164 19.07 10.84 5.15
C PHE A 164 20.11 11.06 6.24
N LYS A 165 21.07 10.16 6.40
CA LYS A 165 22.16 10.30 7.36
C LYS A 165 23.18 11.36 6.93
N GLU A 166 23.41 11.49 5.62
CA GLU A 166 24.45 12.34 5.03
C GLU A 166 23.89 13.65 4.49
N LYS A 167 22.70 13.59 3.86
CA LYS A 167 22.05 14.73 3.20
C LYS A 167 20.83 15.20 4.00
N LYS A 168 20.83 16.49 4.34
CA LYS A 168 19.81 17.10 5.21
C LYS A 168 18.98 18.18 4.51
N MET A 169 19.44 18.65 3.35
CA MET A 169 18.81 19.78 2.66
C MET A 169 17.98 19.29 1.48
N VAL A 170 16.79 19.88 1.28
CA VAL A 170 15.95 19.62 0.11
C VAL A 170 16.70 19.83 -1.20
N GLN A 171 17.63 20.82 -1.23
CA GLN A 171 18.48 21.11 -2.36
C GLN A 171 19.33 19.91 -2.82
N ASP A 172 19.83 19.10 -1.87
CA ASP A 172 20.65 17.94 -2.17
C ASP A 172 19.85 16.92 -2.99
N TYR A 173 18.62 16.65 -2.58
CA TYR A 173 17.72 15.72 -3.25
C TYR A 173 17.22 16.27 -4.59
N ALA A 174 16.94 17.56 -4.64
CA ALA A 174 16.58 18.24 -5.87
C ALA A 174 17.66 18.10 -6.94
N ASN A 175 18.93 18.31 -6.55
CA ASN A 175 20.08 18.12 -7.44
C ASN A 175 20.19 16.67 -7.94
N MET A 176 19.99 15.68 -7.05
CA MET A 176 20.02 14.25 -7.42
C MET A 176 18.90 13.86 -8.39
N LEU A 177 17.74 14.52 -8.27
CA LEU A 177 16.59 14.32 -9.16
C LEU A 177 16.62 15.20 -10.41
N HIS A 178 17.67 16.02 -10.59
CA HIS A 178 17.77 17.02 -11.67
C HIS A 178 16.55 17.93 -11.73
N ARG A 179 16.09 18.42 -10.56
CA ARG A 179 14.92 19.28 -10.40
C ARG A 179 15.23 20.50 -9.55
N SER A 180 14.32 21.48 -9.58
CA SER A 180 14.40 22.61 -8.66
C SER A 180 13.82 22.24 -7.28
N PRO A 181 14.31 22.82 -6.15
CA PRO A 181 13.73 22.58 -4.83
C PRO A 181 12.25 22.97 -4.72
N LYS A 182 11.77 23.87 -5.58
CA LYS A 182 10.37 24.28 -5.63
C LYS A 182 9.47 23.21 -6.29
N THR A 183 10.06 22.26 -7.01
CA THR A 183 9.34 21.20 -7.71
C THR A 183 9.19 19.94 -6.83
N LEU A 184 10.00 19.82 -5.78
CA LEU A 184 9.93 18.79 -4.73
C LEU A 184 9.00 19.22 -3.61
#